data_e523accfb44391c3d0d6bf97133702e3
#
_entry.id   e523accfb44391c3d0d6bf97133702e3
#
_cell.length_a   1.000
_cell.length_b   1.000
_cell.length_c   1.000
_cell.angle_alpha   90.00
_cell.angle_beta   90.00
_cell.angle_gamma   90.00
#
_symmetry.space_group_name_H-M   'P 1'
#
loop_
_entity.id
_entity.type
_entity.pdbx_description
1 polymer ?
#
loop_
_entity_poly.entity_id
_entity_poly.type
_entity_poly.pdbx_seq_one_letter_code
_entity_poly.pdbx_strand_id
1 'polypeptide(L)'
;RLSSVYKKIYLCYNYGTKCGKIILTIPHSTEDLRIMSDSHKLQRAAVKVTLDKVMKYIDKNPQENICKMLSVAEKLTKNIFPAGNLKKMKEVVRDDNNVWTKYALGILNDIDRDVIKKMIMAFGFDAGYYGTKTVRRNREKLHCNVPFIILFDPTSACNLHCKGCWAAEYGHKQSLTNEEMQSIVSQGKALGTHVYMLTGGEPLIRKNDIIAVSY
;
A
#
# COMPACT_ATOMS: atom_id res chain seq x y z
N ARG A 1 -24.91 -11.35 -26.69
CA ARG A 1 -24.94 -11.34 -25.21
C ARG A 1 -23.52 -11.61 -24.68
N LEU A 2 -22.61 -10.62 -24.79
CA LEU A 2 -21.22 -10.66 -24.25
C LEU A 2 -20.92 -9.40 -23.42
N SER A 3 -21.91 -8.86 -22.69
CA SER A 3 -21.82 -7.54 -22.07
C SER A 3 -21.53 -7.52 -20.54
N SER A 4 -21.16 -8.63 -19.91
CA SER A 4 -21.04 -8.67 -18.44
C SER A 4 -19.65 -9.01 -17.87
N VAL A 5 -18.58 -9.09 -18.68
CA VAL A 5 -17.26 -9.57 -18.19
C VAL A 5 -16.23 -8.45 -18.00
N TYR A 6 -16.52 -7.22 -18.43
CA TYR A 6 -15.54 -6.14 -18.37
C TYR A 6 -15.89 -5.08 -17.32
N LYS A 7 -15.17 -5.04 -16.20
CA LYS A 7 -15.22 -3.89 -15.29
C LYS A 7 -14.33 -2.79 -15.83
N LYS A 8 -14.89 -1.60 -16.06
CA LYS A 8 -14.16 -0.41 -16.53
C LYS A 8 -13.51 0.28 -15.34
N ILE A 9 -12.17 0.42 -15.37
CA ILE A 9 -11.44 1.27 -14.42
C ILE A 9 -11.24 2.63 -15.09
N TYR A 10 -11.66 3.68 -14.40
CA TYR A 10 -11.43 5.06 -14.82
C TYR A 10 -10.21 5.59 -14.05
N LEU A 11 -9.05 5.68 -14.69
CA LEU A 11 -7.91 6.40 -14.15
C LEU A 11 -7.93 7.81 -14.75
N CYS A 12 -8.17 8.82 -13.91
CA CYS A 12 -7.98 10.21 -14.30
C CYS A 12 -6.49 10.54 -14.26
N TYR A 13 -5.92 10.82 -15.41
CA TYR A 13 -4.55 11.26 -15.56
C TYR A 13 -4.55 12.74 -15.92
N ASN A 14 -3.95 13.59 -15.08
CA ASN A 14 -3.83 15.02 -15.33
C ASN A 14 -2.38 15.34 -15.70
N TYR A 15 -2.11 15.47 -17.00
CA TYR A 15 -0.86 16.03 -17.50
C TYR A 15 -1.21 17.24 -18.35
N GLY A 16 -1.10 18.44 -17.77
CA GLY A 16 -1.31 19.72 -18.46
C GLY A 16 -2.60 19.76 -19.30
N THR A 17 -3.49 20.64 -19.11
CA THR A 17 -4.68 21.06 -19.90
C THR A 17 -5.56 20.04 -20.65
N LYS A 18 -5.25 18.74 -20.67
CA LYS A 18 -6.12 17.70 -21.24
C LYS A 18 -6.38 16.56 -20.23
N CYS A 19 -7.59 16.53 -19.71
CA CYS A 19 -8.11 15.41 -18.94
C CYS A 19 -8.40 14.24 -19.90
N GLY A 20 -7.52 13.23 -19.92
CA GLY A 20 -7.74 11.99 -20.66
C GLY A 20 -8.35 10.94 -19.72
N LYS A 21 -9.56 10.46 -20.04
CA LYS A 21 -10.11 9.26 -19.39
C LYS A 21 -9.49 8.03 -20.04
N ILE A 22 -8.61 7.33 -19.32
CA ILE A 22 -8.17 6.01 -19.75
C ILE A 22 -9.15 4.99 -19.17
N ILE A 23 -9.92 4.36 -20.05
CA ILE A 23 -10.77 3.23 -19.68
C ILE A 23 -9.90 1.98 -19.80
N LEU A 24 -9.41 1.47 -18.68
CA LEU A 24 -8.77 0.17 -18.66
C LEU A 24 -9.85 -0.92 -18.58
N THR A 25 -10.02 -1.63 -19.64
CA THR A 25 -10.82 -2.86 -19.66
C THR A 25 -9.89 -4.00 -19.25
N ILE A 26 -9.95 -4.45 -18.02
CA ILE A 26 -9.15 -5.57 -17.54
C ILE A 26 -9.93 -6.85 -17.80
N PRO A 27 -9.48 -7.72 -18.71
CA PRO A 27 -10.02 -9.06 -18.83
C PRO A 27 -9.43 -9.92 -17.71
N HIS A 28 -10.05 -9.90 -16.54
CA HIS A 28 -9.77 -10.91 -15.55
C HIS A 28 -10.90 -11.92 -15.56
N SER A 29 -10.59 -13.16 -15.87
CA SER A 29 -11.48 -14.25 -15.51
C SER A 29 -11.61 -14.22 -13.97
N THR A 30 -12.80 -14.48 -13.46
CA THR A 30 -13.04 -14.60 -12.00
C THR A 30 -12.09 -15.61 -11.36
N GLU A 31 -11.61 -16.57 -12.13
CA GLU A 31 -10.67 -17.62 -11.75
C GLU A 31 -9.24 -17.11 -11.55
N ASP A 32 -8.72 -16.24 -12.43
CA ASP A 32 -7.39 -15.62 -12.29
C ASP A 32 -7.31 -14.76 -11.02
N LEU A 33 -8.37 -13.99 -10.72
CA LEU A 33 -8.46 -13.20 -9.51
C LEU A 33 -8.49 -14.06 -8.24
N ARG A 34 -9.18 -15.20 -8.30
CA ARG A 34 -9.28 -16.16 -7.18
C ARG A 34 -7.93 -16.83 -6.89
N ILE A 35 -7.26 -17.33 -7.91
CA ILE A 35 -5.93 -17.97 -7.78
C ILE A 35 -4.90 -16.98 -7.22
N MET A 36 -4.91 -15.73 -7.68
CA MET A 36 -4.02 -14.69 -7.16
C MET A 36 -4.32 -14.36 -5.69
N SER A 37 -5.61 -14.29 -5.32
CA SER A 37 -6.04 -14.05 -3.93
C SER A 37 -5.58 -15.18 -3.01
N ASP A 38 -5.70 -16.42 -3.42
CA ASP A 38 -5.34 -17.58 -2.59
C ASP A 38 -3.82 -17.71 -2.44
N SER A 39 -3.04 -17.45 -3.51
CA SER A 39 -1.58 -17.39 -3.44
C SER A 39 -1.10 -16.27 -2.48
N HIS A 40 -1.72 -15.10 -2.51
CA HIS A 40 -1.39 -14.01 -1.59
C HIS A 40 -1.69 -14.39 -0.14
N LYS A 41 -2.86 -14.97 0.13
CA LYS A 41 -3.27 -15.41 1.48
C LYS A 41 -2.31 -16.44 2.04
N LEU A 42 -1.91 -17.44 1.24
CA LEU A 42 -0.97 -18.48 1.65
C LEU A 42 0.41 -17.90 1.98
N GLN A 43 0.96 -17.07 1.09
CA GLN A 43 2.26 -16.42 1.32
C GLN A 43 2.20 -15.50 2.55
N ARG A 44 1.13 -14.74 2.71
CA ARG A 44 0.91 -13.85 3.85
C ARG A 44 0.86 -14.62 5.17
N ALA A 45 0.17 -15.77 5.19
CA ALA A 45 0.11 -16.63 6.36
C ALA A 45 1.49 -17.19 6.72
N ALA A 46 2.27 -17.65 5.74
CA ALA A 46 3.62 -18.16 5.96
C ALA A 46 4.57 -17.08 6.54
N VAL A 47 4.51 -15.85 6.01
CA VAL A 47 5.30 -14.73 6.54
C VAL A 47 4.86 -14.37 7.96
N LYS A 48 3.55 -14.36 8.25
CA LYS A 48 3.03 -14.06 9.59
C LYS A 48 3.55 -15.04 10.65
N VAL A 49 3.58 -16.35 10.34
CA VAL A 49 4.09 -17.37 11.26
C VAL A 49 5.59 -17.18 11.57
N THR A 50 6.37 -16.73 10.58
CA THR A 50 7.81 -16.48 10.77
C THR A 50 8.10 -15.17 11.47
N LEU A 51 7.19 -14.19 11.38
CA LEU A 51 7.40 -12.83 11.88
C LEU A 51 7.59 -12.78 13.40
N ASP A 52 6.90 -13.62 14.17
CA ASP A 52 7.08 -13.70 15.62
C ASP A 52 8.49 -14.14 16.01
N LYS A 53 9.06 -15.10 15.27
CA LYS A 53 10.45 -15.56 15.48
C LYS A 53 11.44 -14.47 15.10
N VAL A 54 11.16 -13.76 14.01
CA VAL A 54 11.95 -12.65 13.51
C VAL A 54 11.98 -11.50 14.51
N MET A 55 10.83 -11.12 15.09
CA MET A 55 10.76 -10.06 16.09
C MET A 55 11.56 -10.43 17.35
N LYS A 56 11.40 -11.64 17.86
CA LYS A 56 12.21 -12.15 18.99
C LYS A 56 13.71 -12.17 18.70
N TYR A 57 14.09 -12.40 17.44
CA TYR A 57 15.49 -12.36 17.03
C TYR A 57 16.02 -10.93 17.00
N ILE A 58 15.22 -9.98 16.48
CA ILE A 58 15.57 -8.55 16.49
C ILE A 58 15.76 -8.05 17.93
N ASP A 59 14.88 -8.41 18.85
CA ASP A 59 14.90 -7.94 20.24
C ASP A 59 16.19 -8.30 21.00
N LYS A 60 16.92 -9.33 20.61
CA LYS A 60 18.19 -9.72 21.26
C LYS A 60 19.34 -8.75 20.99
N ASN A 61 19.44 -8.29 19.76
CA ASN A 61 20.43 -7.30 19.32
C ASN A 61 19.86 -6.54 18.10
N PRO A 62 19.06 -5.45 18.33
CA PRO A 62 18.26 -4.84 17.27
C PRO A 62 19.07 -4.43 16.05
N GLN A 63 20.13 -3.65 16.22
CA GLN A 63 20.90 -3.13 15.09
C GLN A 63 21.59 -4.22 14.27
N GLU A 64 22.29 -5.10 14.94
CA GLU A 64 23.03 -6.18 14.27
C GLU A 64 22.07 -7.13 13.54
N ASN A 65 20.97 -7.49 14.20
CA ASN A 65 20.00 -8.42 13.66
C ASN A 65 19.17 -7.81 12.53
N ILE A 66 18.85 -6.51 12.58
CA ILE A 66 18.25 -5.79 11.44
C ILE A 66 19.23 -5.78 10.26
N CYS A 67 20.53 -5.52 10.47
CA CYS A 67 21.52 -5.57 9.40
C CYS A 67 21.66 -6.96 8.75
N LYS A 68 21.61 -8.03 9.56
CA LYS A 68 21.61 -9.42 9.05
C LYS A 68 20.36 -9.68 8.22
N MET A 69 19.19 -9.24 8.69
CA MET A 69 17.93 -9.37 7.96
C MET A 69 17.91 -8.58 6.66
N LEU A 70 18.40 -7.34 6.65
CA LEU A 70 18.54 -6.56 5.43
C LEU A 70 19.46 -7.26 4.41
N SER A 71 20.50 -7.96 4.87
CA SER A 71 21.39 -8.74 3.99
C SER A 71 20.70 -9.97 3.39
N VAL A 72 19.81 -10.63 4.15
CA VAL A 72 18.96 -11.71 3.63
C VAL A 72 17.93 -11.16 2.65
N ALA A 73 17.25 -10.05 3.02
CA ALA A 73 16.27 -9.39 2.16
C ALA A 73 16.91 -8.94 0.82
N GLU A 74 18.13 -8.41 0.84
CA GLU A 74 18.86 -8.01 -0.37
C GLU A 74 19.03 -9.19 -1.35
N LYS A 75 19.37 -10.36 -0.84
CA LYS A 75 19.50 -11.58 -1.66
C LYS A 75 18.16 -12.03 -2.23
N LEU A 76 17.09 -12.01 -1.43
CA LEU A 76 15.75 -12.47 -1.82
C LEU A 76 15.02 -11.50 -2.75
N THR A 77 15.31 -10.19 -2.63
CA THR A 77 14.57 -9.15 -3.35
C THR A 77 15.40 -8.51 -4.48
N LYS A 78 16.51 -9.13 -4.87
CA LYS A 78 17.45 -8.61 -5.88
C LYS A 78 16.77 -8.16 -7.18
N ASN A 79 15.69 -8.83 -7.59
CA ASN A 79 14.94 -8.52 -8.79
C ASN A 79 13.75 -7.56 -8.55
N ILE A 80 13.51 -7.14 -7.30
CA ILE A 80 12.37 -6.30 -6.93
C ILE A 80 12.83 -4.87 -6.63
N PHE A 81 13.94 -4.73 -5.89
CA PHE A 81 14.47 -3.42 -5.51
C PHE A 81 15.79 -3.12 -6.24
N PRO A 82 16.04 -1.84 -6.58
CA PRO A 82 17.30 -1.43 -7.16
C PRO A 82 18.48 -1.83 -6.28
N ALA A 83 19.56 -2.29 -6.91
CA ALA A 83 20.79 -2.62 -6.22
C ALA A 83 21.33 -1.38 -5.45
N GLY A 84 21.70 -1.58 -4.21
CA GLY A 84 22.28 -0.53 -3.37
C GLY A 84 21.32 0.14 -2.38
N ASN A 85 19.99 0.09 -2.56
CA ASN A 85 19.07 0.69 -1.60
C ASN A 85 19.17 0.03 -0.21
N LEU A 86 19.20 -1.29 -0.16
CA LEU A 86 19.33 -2.03 1.10
C LEU A 86 20.74 -1.92 1.68
N LYS A 87 21.78 -1.70 0.84
CA LYS A 87 23.14 -1.41 1.30
C LYS A 87 23.17 -0.09 2.07
N LYS A 88 22.60 0.98 1.51
CA LYS A 88 22.48 2.28 2.19
C LYS A 88 21.70 2.18 3.50
N MET A 89 20.61 1.42 3.53
CA MET A 89 19.88 1.19 4.76
C MET A 89 20.73 0.51 5.83
N LYS A 90 21.56 -0.46 5.46
CA LYS A 90 22.50 -1.11 6.42
C LYS A 90 23.54 -0.14 6.96
N GLU A 91 24.05 0.77 6.12
CA GLU A 91 25.00 1.81 6.56
C GLU A 91 24.34 2.75 7.58
N VAL A 92 23.11 3.19 7.30
CA VAL A 92 22.33 4.00 8.25
C VAL A 92 22.11 3.26 9.57
N VAL A 93 21.64 2.02 9.54
CA VAL A 93 21.34 1.24 10.76
C VAL A 93 22.58 0.99 11.62
N ARG A 94 23.78 0.92 11.03
CA ARG A 94 25.05 0.73 11.75
C ARG A 94 25.57 1.98 12.45
N ASP A 95 25.09 3.14 12.06
CA ASP A 95 25.50 4.41 12.63
C ASP A 95 24.60 4.75 13.84
N ASP A 96 25.15 4.59 15.05
CA ASP A 96 24.46 4.88 16.31
C ASP A 96 24.07 6.37 16.47
N ASN A 97 24.76 7.24 15.76
CA ASN A 97 24.49 8.68 15.81
C ASN A 97 23.43 9.12 14.81
N ASN A 98 23.08 8.25 13.86
CA ASN A 98 22.10 8.56 12.84
C ASN A 98 20.70 8.74 13.43
N VAL A 99 20.03 9.84 13.09
CA VAL A 99 18.69 10.18 13.57
C VAL A 99 17.67 9.11 13.23
N TRP A 100 17.74 8.53 12.02
CA TRP A 100 16.82 7.47 11.59
C TRP A 100 17.04 6.16 12.34
N THR A 101 18.27 5.84 12.71
CA THR A 101 18.58 4.69 13.56
C THR A 101 17.98 4.85 14.94
N LYS A 102 18.21 6.00 15.58
CA LYS A 102 17.61 6.33 16.89
C LYS A 102 16.09 6.28 16.85
N TYR A 103 15.48 6.83 15.81
CA TYR A 103 14.03 6.80 15.59
C TYR A 103 13.51 5.38 15.42
N ALA A 104 14.15 4.56 14.58
CA ALA A 104 13.74 3.17 14.36
C ALA A 104 13.86 2.31 15.62
N LEU A 105 14.92 2.50 16.41
CA LEU A 105 15.09 1.83 17.70
C LEU A 105 14.06 2.30 18.73
N GLY A 106 13.71 3.60 18.73
CA GLY A 106 12.63 4.15 19.54
C GLY A 106 11.29 3.49 19.20
N ILE A 107 10.95 3.37 17.90
CA ILE A 107 9.73 2.65 17.50
C ILE A 107 9.71 1.21 18.04
N LEU A 108 10.84 0.51 17.98
CA LEU A 108 10.93 -0.85 18.51
C LEU A 108 10.73 -0.93 20.03
N ASN A 109 11.09 0.11 20.78
CA ASN A 109 10.95 0.15 22.22
C ASN A 109 9.56 0.62 22.67
N ASP A 110 9.01 1.64 22.00
CA ASP A 110 7.86 2.40 22.48
C ASP A 110 6.53 1.93 21.91
N ILE A 111 6.55 1.23 20.75
CA ILE A 111 5.34 0.79 20.07
C ILE A 111 5.05 -0.69 20.37
N ASP A 112 3.76 -0.97 20.59
CA ASP A 112 3.27 -2.34 20.78
C ASP A 112 3.70 -3.26 19.64
N ARG A 113 4.17 -4.46 20.00
CA ARG A 113 4.71 -5.45 19.04
C ARG A 113 3.69 -5.91 18.00
N ASP A 114 2.41 -5.99 18.34
CA ASP A 114 1.39 -6.42 17.38
C ASP A 114 1.08 -5.31 16.38
N VAL A 115 1.20 -4.04 16.80
CA VAL A 115 1.12 -2.89 15.88
C VAL A 115 2.29 -2.91 14.91
N ILE A 116 3.53 -3.09 15.39
CA ILE A 116 4.72 -3.21 14.54
C ILE A 116 4.57 -4.35 13.54
N LYS A 117 4.13 -5.54 13.98
CA LYS A 117 3.89 -6.68 13.10
C LYS A 117 2.84 -6.37 12.03
N LYS A 118 1.74 -5.72 12.39
CA LYS A 118 0.72 -5.29 11.43
C LYS A 118 1.30 -4.33 10.39
N MET A 119 2.11 -3.38 10.81
CA MET A 119 2.79 -2.44 9.90
C MET A 119 3.77 -3.15 8.97
N ILE A 120 4.59 -4.06 9.48
CA ILE A 120 5.52 -4.87 8.66
C ILE A 120 4.74 -5.71 7.65
N MET A 121 3.63 -6.32 8.04
CA MET A 121 2.78 -7.10 7.12
C MET A 121 2.15 -6.19 6.05
N ALA A 122 1.59 -5.06 6.42
CA ALA A 122 0.90 -4.18 5.47
C ALA A 122 1.88 -3.49 4.51
N PHE A 123 2.91 -2.80 5.05
CA PHE A 123 3.85 -2.04 4.22
C PHE A 123 4.99 -2.88 3.65
N GLY A 124 5.54 -3.83 4.42
CA GLY A 124 6.66 -4.66 4.00
C GLY A 124 6.22 -5.76 3.05
N PHE A 125 5.25 -6.58 3.47
CA PHE A 125 4.81 -7.72 2.67
C PHE A 125 3.74 -7.34 1.64
N ASP A 126 2.57 -6.83 2.08
CA ASP A 126 1.43 -6.62 1.17
C ASP A 126 1.74 -5.55 0.12
N ALA A 127 2.22 -4.37 0.51
CA ALA A 127 2.54 -3.29 -0.44
C ALA A 127 3.94 -3.44 -1.06
N GLY A 128 4.97 -3.60 -0.22
CA GLY A 128 6.37 -3.57 -0.66
C GLY A 128 6.78 -4.76 -1.50
N TYR A 129 6.53 -5.97 -1.03
CA TYR A 129 6.95 -7.19 -1.74
C TYR A 129 5.90 -7.67 -2.75
N TYR A 130 4.74 -8.09 -2.27
CA TYR A 130 3.71 -8.70 -3.10
C TYR A 130 3.09 -7.70 -4.07
N GLY A 131 2.71 -6.52 -3.57
CA GLY A 131 2.10 -5.45 -4.36
C GLY A 131 3.04 -4.96 -5.45
N THR A 132 4.29 -4.63 -5.12
CA THR A 132 5.28 -4.18 -6.12
C THR A 132 5.51 -5.22 -7.22
N LYS A 133 5.61 -6.50 -6.86
CA LYS A 133 5.76 -7.60 -7.84
C LYS A 133 4.54 -7.68 -8.77
N THR A 134 3.33 -7.56 -8.23
CA THR A 134 2.07 -7.60 -8.99
C THR A 134 1.92 -6.37 -9.87
N VAL A 135 2.21 -5.17 -9.35
CA VAL A 135 2.20 -3.90 -10.11
C VAL A 135 3.13 -4.01 -11.33
N ARG A 136 4.37 -4.48 -11.16
CA ARG A 136 5.33 -4.62 -12.27
C ARG A 136 4.80 -5.56 -13.35
N ARG A 137 4.33 -6.74 -12.97
CA ARG A 137 3.74 -7.71 -13.91
C ARG A 137 2.54 -7.12 -14.66
N ASN A 138 1.67 -6.38 -13.96
CA ASN A 138 0.50 -5.77 -14.57
C ASN A 138 0.85 -4.59 -15.47
N ARG A 139 1.90 -3.80 -15.17
CA ARG A 139 2.44 -2.77 -16.08
C ARG A 139 2.87 -3.36 -17.42
N GLU A 140 3.60 -4.46 -17.39
CA GLU A 140 4.04 -5.17 -18.61
C GLU A 140 2.83 -5.74 -19.38
N LYS A 141 1.93 -6.43 -18.69
CA LYS A 141 0.74 -7.06 -19.30
C LYS A 141 -0.24 -6.06 -19.91
N LEU A 142 -0.45 -4.92 -19.26
CA LEU A 142 -1.46 -3.92 -19.64
C LEU A 142 -0.85 -2.77 -20.47
N HIS A 143 0.47 -2.75 -20.65
CA HIS A 143 1.18 -1.67 -21.36
C HIS A 143 0.85 -0.26 -20.82
N CYS A 144 0.61 -0.13 -19.52
CA CYS A 144 0.27 1.13 -18.88
C CYS A 144 0.91 1.25 -17.48
N ASN A 145 0.97 2.47 -16.97
CA ASN A 145 1.44 2.68 -15.60
C ASN A 145 0.36 2.27 -14.59
N VAL A 146 0.70 1.31 -13.72
CA VAL A 146 -0.12 0.92 -12.56
C VAL A 146 0.40 1.66 -11.33
N PRO A 147 -0.45 2.43 -10.62
CA PRO A 147 -0.02 3.21 -9.47
C PRO A 147 0.35 2.33 -8.28
N PHE A 148 1.34 2.75 -7.49
CA PHE A 148 1.68 2.14 -6.21
C PHE A 148 0.76 2.62 -5.08
N ILE A 149 0.31 3.88 -5.17
CA ILE A 149 -0.60 4.53 -4.22
C ILE A 149 -1.80 5.07 -4.99
N ILE A 150 -2.99 4.86 -4.46
CA ILE A 150 -4.22 5.51 -4.93
C ILE A 150 -4.67 6.49 -3.86
N LEU A 151 -4.84 7.75 -4.26
CA LEU A 151 -5.42 8.79 -3.42
C LEU A 151 -6.86 9.02 -3.88
N PHE A 152 -7.82 9.03 -2.94
CA PHE A 152 -9.20 9.40 -3.22
C PHE A 152 -9.88 10.10 -2.04
N ASP A 153 -10.93 10.84 -2.35
CA ASP A 153 -11.69 11.62 -1.40
C ASP A 153 -13.01 10.91 -1.07
N PRO A 154 -13.17 10.32 0.13
CA PRO A 154 -14.43 9.69 0.53
C PRO A 154 -15.61 10.66 0.56
N THR A 155 -15.32 11.92 0.89
CA THR A 155 -16.33 13.00 0.97
C THR A 155 -15.66 14.38 0.87
N SER A 156 -16.37 15.34 0.33
CA SER A 156 -16.01 16.76 0.40
C SER A 156 -16.50 17.44 1.70
N ALA A 157 -17.33 16.76 2.51
CA ALA A 157 -17.78 17.29 3.78
C ALA A 157 -16.61 17.41 4.77
N CYS A 158 -16.60 18.52 5.52
CA CYS A 158 -15.55 18.79 6.50
C CYS A 158 -16.15 19.49 7.72
N ASN A 159 -15.72 19.09 8.92
CA ASN A 159 -16.07 19.73 10.19
C ASN A 159 -14.92 20.56 10.77
N LEU A 160 -13.86 20.80 9.98
CA LEU A 160 -12.69 21.57 10.35
C LEU A 160 -12.63 22.88 9.59
N HIS A 161 -11.87 23.87 10.14
CA HIS A 161 -11.65 25.19 9.53
C HIS A 161 -10.16 25.49 9.47
N CYS A 162 -9.41 24.65 8.73
CA CYS A 162 -7.95 24.77 8.63
C CYS A 162 -7.57 26.02 7.82
N LYS A 163 -6.61 26.81 8.35
CA LYS A 163 -6.06 27.94 7.61
C LYS A 163 -5.34 27.48 6.34
N GLY A 164 -5.68 28.07 5.20
CA GLY A 164 -5.08 27.73 3.90
C GLY A 164 -5.51 26.37 3.36
N CYS A 165 -6.66 25.86 3.79
CA CYS A 165 -7.19 24.61 3.26
C CYS A 165 -7.54 24.75 1.77
N TRP A 166 -6.92 23.95 0.93
CA TRP A 166 -7.15 23.95 -0.52
C TRP A 166 -8.53 23.43 -0.92
N ALA A 167 -9.17 22.63 -0.04
CA ALA A 167 -10.48 22.02 -0.27
C ALA A 167 -11.64 22.87 0.29
N ALA A 168 -11.38 24.00 0.94
CA ALA A 168 -12.41 24.81 1.63
C ALA A 168 -13.49 25.34 0.67
N GLU A 169 -13.17 25.50 -0.62
CA GLU A 169 -14.07 26.09 -1.64
C GLU A 169 -14.89 25.06 -2.42
N TYR A 170 -14.63 23.74 -2.25
CA TYR A 170 -15.30 22.69 -3.05
C TYR A 170 -16.74 22.39 -2.62
N GLY A 171 -17.22 22.99 -1.54
CA GLY A 171 -18.55 22.71 -0.99
C GLY A 171 -18.64 21.29 -0.38
N HIS A 172 -19.69 21.05 0.42
CA HIS A 172 -19.79 19.83 1.25
C HIS A 172 -20.77 18.78 0.69
N LYS A 173 -20.97 18.76 -0.65
CA LYS A 173 -22.08 17.99 -1.25
C LYS A 173 -21.68 16.70 -1.95
N GLN A 174 -20.39 16.47 -2.15
CA GLN A 174 -19.90 15.28 -2.88
C GLN A 174 -19.41 14.22 -1.93
N SER A 175 -19.84 12.99 -2.14
CA SER A 175 -19.38 11.82 -1.38
C SER A 175 -19.44 10.58 -2.26
N LEU A 176 -18.42 9.73 -2.13
CA LEU A 176 -18.46 8.40 -2.71
C LEU A 176 -19.40 7.51 -1.91
N THR A 177 -20.11 6.60 -2.58
CA THR A 177 -20.85 5.56 -1.89
C THR A 177 -19.89 4.51 -1.33
N ASN A 178 -20.37 3.66 -0.41
CA ASN A 178 -19.54 2.58 0.12
C ASN A 178 -19.17 1.58 -0.97
N GLU A 179 -20.08 1.28 -1.89
CA GLU A 179 -19.87 0.40 -3.05
C GLU A 179 -18.79 0.97 -4.00
N GLU A 180 -18.79 2.28 -4.24
CA GLU A 180 -17.76 2.93 -5.05
C GLU A 180 -16.39 2.83 -4.39
N MET A 181 -16.28 3.12 -3.10
CA MET A 181 -15.03 2.96 -2.35
C MET A 181 -14.55 1.52 -2.35
N GLN A 182 -15.42 0.54 -2.11
CA GLN A 182 -15.09 -0.88 -2.19
C GLN A 182 -14.63 -1.28 -3.61
N SER A 183 -15.27 -0.73 -4.63
CA SER A 183 -14.88 -0.96 -6.02
C SER A 183 -13.49 -0.42 -6.32
N ILE A 184 -13.15 0.80 -5.87
CA ILE A 184 -11.81 1.40 -6.02
C ILE A 184 -10.76 0.50 -5.35
N VAL A 185 -11.00 0.10 -4.10
CA VAL A 185 -10.05 -0.72 -3.33
C VAL A 185 -9.88 -2.11 -3.94
N SER A 186 -10.98 -2.79 -4.31
CA SER A 186 -10.90 -4.14 -4.89
C SER A 186 -10.20 -4.15 -6.25
N GLN A 187 -10.46 -3.16 -7.10
CA GLN A 187 -9.79 -3.02 -8.39
C GLN A 187 -8.30 -2.67 -8.21
N GLY A 188 -7.98 -1.76 -7.29
CA GLY A 188 -6.59 -1.44 -6.96
C GLY A 188 -5.82 -2.66 -6.46
N LYS A 189 -6.40 -3.45 -5.54
CA LYS A 189 -5.81 -4.71 -5.06
C LYS A 189 -5.55 -5.71 -6.18
N ALA A 190 -6.47 -5.83 -7.13
CA ALA A 190 -6.29 -6.70 -8.31
C ALA A 190 -5.11 -6.25 -9.19
N LEU A 191 -4.83 -4.95 -9.23
CA LEU A 191 -3.67 -4.38 -9.93
C LEU A 191 -2.36 -4.49 -9.13
N GLY A 192 -2.44 -4.79 -7.83
CA GLY A 192 -1.29 -4.86 -6.92
C GLY A 192 -1.10 -3.61 -6.05
N THR A 193 -2.01 -2.63 -6.13
CA THR A 193 -1.99 -1.45 -5.26
C THR A 193 -2.55 -1.81 -3.89
N HIS A 194 -1.73 -1.66 -2.87
CA HIS A 194 -2.09 -1.95 -1.47
C HIS A 194 -2.00 -0.72 -0.56
N VAL A 195 -1.68 0.44 -1.10
CA VAL A 195 -1.59 1.70 -0.34
C VAL A 195 -2.65 2.67 -0.84
N TYR A 196 -3.49 3.13 0.08
CA TYR A 196 -4.56 4.08 -0.19
C TYR A 196 -4.40 5.28 0.73
N MET A 197 -4.42 6.46 0.15
CA MET A 197 -4.41 7.72 0.88
C MET A 197 -5.79 8.36 0.79
N LEU A 198 -6.37 8.67 1.92
CA LEU A 198 -7.70 9.27 2.02
C LEU A 198 -7.53 10.76 2.34
N THR A 199 -8.17 11.60 1.55
CA THR A 199 -8.15 13.06 1.71
C THR A 199 -9.53 13.64 1.34
N GLY A 200 -9.61 14.86 0.85
CA GLY A 200 -10.85 15.54 0.52
C GLY A 200 -11.24 16.57 1.56
N GLY A 201 -12.45 16.49 2.12
CA GLY A 201 -12.85 17.21 3.32
C GLY A 201 -12.21 16.61 4.57
N GLU A 202 -13.00 16.15 5.53
CA GLU A 202 -12.48 15.32 6.64
C GLU A 202 -12.90 13.85 6.44
N PRO A 203 -11.98 12.98 6.02
CA PRO A 203 -12.31 11.58 5.72
C PRO A 203 -12.94 10.83 6.90
N LEU A 204 -12.54 11.16 8.13
CA LEU A 204 -13.03 10.49 9.34
C LEU A 204 -14.50 10.79 9.67
N ILE A 205 -15.15 11.75 9.01
CA ILE A 205 -16.61 11.89 9.03
C ILE A 205 -17.26 10.57 8.52
N ARG A 206 -16.59 9.88 7.59
CA ARG A 206 -17.00 8.59 7.02
C ARG A 206 -16.28 7.40 7.68
N LYS A 207 -15.91 7.50 8.98
CA LYS A 207 -15.10 6.50 9.71
C LYS A 207 -15.59 5.05 9.52
N ASN A 208 -16.89 4.82 9.63
CA ASN A 208 -17.44 3.45 9.53
C ASN A 208 -17.27 2.87 8.12
N ASP A 209 -17.47 3.68 7.09
CA ASP A 209 -17.28 3.26 5.69
C ASP A 209 -15.80 3.00 5.40
N ILE A 210 -14.90 3.85 5.91
CA ILE A 210 -13.45 3.66 5.78
C ILE A 210 -13.02 2.35 6.45
N ILE A 211 -13.53 2.06 7.65
CA ILE A 211 -13.27 0.79 8.32
C ILE A 211 -13.77 -0.38 7.47
N ALA A 212 -14.99 -0.29 6.92
CA ALA A 212 -15.57 -1.35 6.10
C ALA A 212 -14.77 -1.66 4.82
N VAL A 213 -14.16 -0.65 4.19
CA VAL A 213 -13.33 -0.87 2.98
C VAL A 213 -11.88 -1.26 3.29
N SER A 214 -11.44 -1.17 4.55
CA SER A 214 -10.07 -1.49 4.98
C SER A 214 -9.91 -2.99 5.32
N TYR A 215 -10.99 -3.72 5.48
CA TYR A 215 -11.04 -5.15 5.78
C TYR A 215 -11.46 -5.98 4.57
#